data_7c879162bca40b227d7051a84eaca299
#
_entry.id   7c879162bca40b227d7051a84eaca299
#
_cell.length_a   1.000
_cell.length_b   1.000
_cell.length_c   1.000
_cell.angle_alpha   90.00
_cell.angle_beta   90.00
_cell.angle_gamma   90.00
#
_symmetry.space_group_name_H-M   'P 1'
#
loop_
_entity.id
_entity.type
_entity.pdbx_description
1 polymer ?
#
loop_
_entity_poly.entity_id
_entity_poly.type
_entity_poly.pdbx_seq_one_letter_code
_entity_poly.pdbx_strand_id
1 'polypeptide(L)'
;MYMPIRAFIFHFELMTITEKYIQAMQLSLLQCQKKQFRDGMGWTLACPFCRDAQKRESKSNEKCASLYPVEGTFTYFFSCNRGLNGGVQGLMPCDRTMKFSTFLKQHHPTIYKSFVREKELARKNYQSKFPD
;
A
#
# COMPACT_ATOMS: atom_id res chain seq x y z
N MET A 1 14.25 2.04 20.34
CA MET A 1 13.55 3.30 20.66
C MET A 1 12.28 2.99 21.42
N TYR A 2 12.10 3.62 22.56
CA TYR A 2 10.92 3.41 23.37
C TYR A 2 9.73 4.18 22.82
N MET A 3 8.57 3.51 22.71
CA MET A 3 7.33 4.13 22.27
C MET A 3 6.29 4.03 23.38
N PRO A 4 5.65 5.15 23.79
CA PRO A 4 4.56 5.09 24.76
C PRO A 4 3.45 4.17 24.25
N ILE A 5 2.82 3.45 25.16
CA ILE A 5 1.80 2.47 24.80
C ILE A 5 0.63 3.10 24.05
N ARG A 6 0.24 4.33 24.42
CA ARG A 6 -0.85 5.04 23.74
C ARG A 6 -0.50 5.39 22.28
N ALA A 7 0.76 5.75 22.01
CA ALA A 7 1.22 6.00 20.65
C ALA A 7 1.22 4.71 19.83
N PHE A 8 1.63 3.59 20.44
CA PHE A 8 1.59 2.29 19.81
C PHE A 8 0.16 1.91 19.42
N ILE A 9 -0.81 2.11 20.30
CA ILE A 9 -2.21 1.83 20.04
C ILE A 9 -2.72 2.63 18.85
N PHE A 10 -2.37 3.92 18.78
CA PHE A 10 -2.77 4.78 17.67
C PHE A 10 -2.18 4.30 16.35
N HIS A 11 -0.89 3.99 16.32
CA HIS A 11 -0.24 3.51 15.09
C HIS A 11 -0.78 2.14 14.66
N PHE A 12 -1.06 1.27 15.62
CA PHE A 12 -1.70 -0.02 15.33
C PHE A 12 -3.07 0.18 14.68
N GLU A 13 -3.86 1.13 15.19
CA GLU A 13 -5.17 1.46 14.66
C GLU A 13 -5.06 1.98 13.22
N LEU A 14 -4.08 2.85 12.94
CA LEU A 14 -3.85 3.35 11.57
C LEU A 14 -3.47 2.23 10.62
N MET A 15 -2.64 1.30 11.05
CA MET A 15 -2.27 0.14 10.22
C MET A 15 -3.47 -0.76 9.96
N THR A 16 -4.33 -0.95 10.95
CA THR A 16 -5.54 -1.74 10.80
C THR A 16 -6.49 -1.12 9.79
N ILE A 17 -6.64 0.21 9.80
CA ILE A 17 -7.43 0.92 8.81
C ILE A 17 -6.85 0.69 7.41
N THR A 18 -5.53 0.82 7.27
CA THR A 18 -4.86 0.62 5.98
C THR A 18 -5.12 -0.79 5.45
N GLU A 19 -4.96 -1.82 6.29
CA GLU A 19 -5.21 -3.20 5.91
C GLU A 19 -6.66 -3.40 5.46
N LYS A 20 -7.61 -2.81 6.16
CA LYS A 20 -9.01 -2.88 5.80
C LYS A 20 -9.26 -2.34 4.39
N TYR A 21 -8.64 -1.21 4.05
CA TYR A 21 -8.80 -0.62 2.72
C TYR A 21 -8.13 -1.45 1.65
N ILE A 22 -6.96 -2.03 1.92
CA ILE A 22 -6.30 -2.92 0.96
C ILE A 22 -7.18 -4.14 0.71
N GLN A 23 -7.73 -4.74 1.76
CA GLN A 23 -8.61 -5.90 1.63
C GLN A 23 -9.86 -5.57 0.83
N ALA A 24 -10.45 -4.40 1.08
CA ALA A 24 -11.64 -3.97 0.35
C ALA A 24 -11.34 -3.76 -1.14
N MET A 25 -10.13 -3.36 -1.48
CA MET A 25 -9.72 -3.13 -2.86
C MET A 25 -9.22 -4.40 -3.57
N GLN A 26 -9.04 -5.49 -2.84
CA GLN A 26 -8.40 -6.69 -3.38
C GLN A 26 -9.07 -7.20 -4.64
N LEU A 27 -10.39 -7.11 -4.71
CA LEU A 27 -11.14 -7.57 -5.88
C LEU A 27 -10.96 -6.66 -7.10
N SER A 28 -10.61 -5.40 -6.88
CA SER A 28 -10.40 -4.45 -7.97
C SER A 28 -8.94 -4.38 -8.41
N LEU A 29 -8.03 -5.00 -7.65
CA LEU A 29 -6.62 -5.05 -7.99
C LEU A 29 -6.31 -6.36 -8.68
N LEU A 30 -5.72 -6.27 -9.87
CA LEU A 30 -5.44 -7.46 -10.68
C LEU A 30 -4.39 -8.34 -10.01
N GLN A 31 -4.67 -9.64 -9.93
CA GLN A 31 -3.73 -10.65 -9.38
C GLN A 31 -3.33 -10.37 -7.92
N CYS A 32 -4.21 -9.74 -7.15
CA CYS A 32 -3.89 -9.38 -5.76
C CYS A 32 -3.99 -10.61 -4.84
N GLN A 33 -2.89 -10.96 -4.19
CA GLN A 33 -2.82 -12.11 -3.28
C GLN A 33 -2.01 -11.75 -2.04
N LYS A 34 -2.44 -12.28 -0.89
CA LYS A 34 -1.68 -12.10 0.35
C LYS A 34 -0.33 -12.80 0.28
N LYS A 35 0.67 -12.19 0.93
CA LYS A 35 2.02 -12.76 1.01
C LYS A 35 2.68 -12.32 2.32
N GLN A 36 3.46 -13.21 2.92
CA GLN A 36 4.27 -12.87 4.10
C GLN A 36 5.52 -12.13 3.62
N PHE A 37 5.72 -10.92 4.14
CA PHE A 37 6.93 -10.13 3.93
C PHE A 37 7.76 -10.11 5.21
N ARG A 38 8.96 -9.59 5.13
CA ARG A 38 9.87 -9.50 6.27
C ARG A 38 9.22 -8.86 7.50
N ASP A 39 8.52 -7.75 7.29
CA ASP A 39 7.98 -6.94 8.39
C ASP A 39 6.49 -7.17 8.63
N GLY A 40 5.90 -8.17 8.01
CA GLY A 40 4.50 -8.52 8.23
C GLY A 40 3.78 -8.95 6.97
N MET A 41 2.47 -9.15 7.09
CA MET A 41 1.64 -9.56 5.97
C MET A 41 1.40 -8.40 5.02
N GLY A 42 1.50 -8.69 3.74
CA GLY A 42 1.21 -7.75 2.68
C GLY A 42 0.53 -8.43 1.52
N TRP A 43 0.65 -7.83 0.33
CA TRP A 43 0.00 -8.33 -0.88
C TRP A 43 0.92 -8.17 -2.07
N THR A 44 0.87 -9.12 -3.01
CA THR A 44 1.47 -8.98 -4.34
C THR A 44 0.35 -8.74 -5.33
N LEU A 45 0.65 -7.99 -6.39
CA LEU A 45 -0.36 -7.63 -7.39
C LEU A 45 0.33 -7.24 -8.71
N ALA A 46 -0.49 -7.16 -9.77
CA ALA A 46 -0.03 -6.57 -11.03
C ALA A 46 -0.03 -5.05 -10.86
N CYS A 47 1.06 -4.40 -11.29
CA CYS A 47 1.19 -2.95 -11.12
C CYS A 47 0.17 -2.21 -12.01
N PRO A 48 -0.75 -1.42 -11.45
CA PRO A 48 -1.74 -0.71 -12.26
C PRO A 48 -1.15 0.44 -13.05
N PHE A 49 0.04 0.91 -12.69
CA PHE A 49 0.64 2.06 -13.35
C PHE A 49 1.39 1.69 -14.63
N CYS A 50 2.03 0.52 -14.65
CA CYS A 50 2.86 0.14 -15.78
C CYS A 50 2.27 -0.97 -16.65
N ARG A 51 1.16 -1.59 -16.24
CA ARG A 51 0.62 -2.74 -16.99
C ARG A 51 0.23 -2.37 -18.42
N ASP A 52 -0.36 -1.18 -18.61
CA ASP A 52 -0.79 -0.74 -19.93
C ASP A 52 0.39 -0.30 -20.82
N ALA A 53 1.54 -0.04 -20.23
CA ALA A 53 2.74 0.33 -20.96
C ALA A 53 3.57 -0.87 -21.40
N GLN A 54 3.19 -2.08 -20.98
CA GLN A 54 3.93 -3.29 -21.34
C GLN A 54 3.52 -3.78 -22.72
N LYS A 55 4.50 -4.10 -23.53
CA LYS A 55 4.27 -4.54 -24.92
C LYS A 55 3.67 -5.95 -25.00
N ARG A 56 3.92 -6.78 -24.00
CA ARG A 56 3.41 -8.16 -23.97
C ARG A 56 2.24 -8.25 -23.01
N GLU A 57 1.12 -8.73 -23.49
CA GLU A 57 -0.08 -8.90 -22.67
C GLU A 57 0.18 -9.79 -21.45
N SER A 58 0.95 -10.87 -21.61
CA SER A 58 1.30 -11.74 -20.49
C SER A 58 2.06 -11.02 -19.38
N LYS A 59 2.82 -9.98 -19.74
CA LYS A 59 3.57 -9.19 -18.77
C LYS A 59 2.74 -8.11 -18.12
N SER A 60 1.70 -7.62 -18.79
CA SER A 60 0.81 -6.61 -18.19
C SER A 60 0.03 -7.15 -16.99
N ASN A 61 -0.17 -8.46 -16.92
CA ASN A 61 -0.87 -9.12 -15.83
C ASN A 61 0.07 -9.77 -14.81
N GLU A 62 1.36 -9.57 -14.94
CA GLU A 62 2.34 -10.18 -14.05
C GLU A 62 2.33 -9.52 -12.67
N LYS A 63 2.50 -10.34 -11.62
CA LYS A 63 2.59 -9.86 -10.24
C LYS A 63 3.94 -9.21 -9.99
N CYS A 64 4.10 -8.00 -10.47
CA CYS A 64 5.37 -7.28 -10.38
C CYS A 64 5.41 -6.27 -9.24
N ALA A 65 4.31 -6.07 -8.53
CA ALA A 65 4.21 -5.05 -7.50
C ALA A 65 3.83 -5.66 -6.15
N SER A 66 4.05 -4.89 -5.11
CA SER A 66 3.78 -5.31 -3.74
C SER A 66 3.24 -4.15 -2.91
N LEU A 67 2.34 -4.48 -1.98
CA LEU A 67 1.90 -3.60 -0.90
C LEU A 67 2.37 -4.26 0.39
N TYR A 68 3.25 -3.62 1.13
CA TYR A 68 3.92 -4.24 2.27
C TYR A 68 4.15 -3.25 3.41
N PRO A 69 4.15 -3.74 4.67
CA PRO A 69 4.50 -2.89 5.80
C PRO A 69 6.01 -2.74 5.91
N VAL A 70 6.46 -1.62 6.45
CA VAL A 70 7.87 -1.38 6.73
C VAL A 70 8.02 -1.09 8.22
N GLU A 71 8.81 -1.91 8.91
CA GLU A 71 9.04 -1.78 10.34
C GLU A 71 9.55 -0.37 10.70
N GLY A 72 9.00 0.18 11.78
CA GLY A 72 9.39 1.49 12.27
C GLY A 72 8.66 2.66 11.63
N THR A 73 7.98 2.45 10.50
CA THR A 73 7.26 3.52 9.81
C THR A 73 5.75 3.52 10.13
N PHE A 74 5.22 2.39 10.58
CA PHE A 74 3.80 2.19 10.86
C PHE A 74 2.92 2.49 9.64
N THR A 75 3.46 2.23 8.43
CA THR A 75 2.72 2.48 7.21
C THR A 75 2.99 1.38 6.18
N TYR A 76 2.13 1.30 5.18
CA TYR A 76 2.30 0.40 4.05
C TYR A 76 2.87 1.16 2.87
N PHE A 77 3.71 0.48 2.10
CA PHE A 77 4.32 1.02 0.88
C PHE A 77 3.87 0.19 -0.32
N PHE A 78 3.76 0.86 -1.45
CA PHE A 78 3.61 0.25 -2.76
C PHE A 78 4.95 0.31 -3.47
N SER A 79 5.34 -0.79 -4.13
CA SER A 79 6.58 -0.83 -4.89
C SER A 79 6.41 -1.76 -6.08
N CYS A 80 6.94 -1.37 -7.24
CA CYS A 80 6.94 -2.21 -8.43
C CYS A 80 8.35 -2.68 -8.74
N ASN A 81 8.53 -3.99 -8.87
CA ASN A 81 9.85 -4.60 -9.07
C ASN A 81 10.36 -4.51 -10.51
N ARG A 82 9.53 -4.11 -11.47
CA ARG A 82 9.97 -4.06 -12.87
C ARG A 82 11.14 -3.12 -13.09
N GLY A 83 11.17 -2.02 -12.34
CA GLY A 83 12.28 -1.08 -12.43
C GLY A 83 13.60 -1.67 -12.00
N LEU A 84 13.58 -2.53 -10.98
CA LEU A 84 14.78 -3.14 -10.45
C LEU A 84 15.40 -4.15 -11.41
N ASN A 85 14.59 -4.79 -12.25
CA ASN A 85 15.05 -5.79 -13.20
C ASN A 85 15.41 -5.19 -14.56
N GLY A 86 15.44 -3.86 -14.66
CA GLY A 86 16.04 -3.14 -15.75
C GLY A 86 15.53 -3.45 -17.14
N GLY A 87 14.24 -3.49 -17.31
CA GLY A 87 13.72 -3.58 -18.66
C GLY A 87 14.19 -4.79 -19.44
N VAL A 88 13.62 -5.93 -19.14
CA VAL A 88 13.69 -7.05 -20.08
C VAL A 88 13.28 -6.53 -21.45
N GLN A 89 13.95 -6.98 -22.50
CA GLN A 89 13.73 -6.53 -23.87
C GLN A 89 12.25 -6.29 -24.19
N GLY A 90 11.94 -5.06 -24.58
CA GLY A 90 10.60 -4.69 -24.99
C GLY A 90 9.65 -4.32 -23.86
N LEU A 91 10.09 -4.31 -22.61
CA LEU A 91 9.26 -3.92 -21.47
C LEU A 91 9.67 -2.55 -20.93
N MET A 92 8.68 -1.79 -20.49
CA MET A 92 8.93 -0.50 -19.86
C MET A 92 9.33 -0.70 -18.40
N PRO A 93 10.42 -0.07 -17.93
CA PRO A 93 10.75 -0.11 -16.51
C PRO A 93 9.74 0.69 -15.70
N CYS A 94 9.52 0.27 -14.45
CA CYS A 94 8.61 0.97 -13.53
C CYS A 94 9.29 1.06 -12.17
N ASP A 95 9.77 2.24 -11.82
CA ASP A 95 10.50 2.48 -10.57
C ASP A 95 9.63 3.03 -9.47
N ARG A 96 8.30 2.87 -9.59
CA ARG A 96 7.40 3.48 -8.64
C ARG A 96 7.50 2.84 -7.27
N THR A 97 7.83 3.65 -6.28
CA THR A 97 7.79 3.30 -4.87
C THR A 97 7.13 4.46 -4.15
N MET A 98 6.08 4.18 -3.39
CA MET A 98 5.32 5.24 -2.74
C MET A 98 4.56 4.70 -1.54
N LYS A 99 4.16 5.60 -0.64
CA LYS A 99 3.28 5.23 0.46
C LYS A 99 1.93 4.80 -0.08
N PHE A 100 1.24 3.95 0.68
CA PHE A 100 -0.09 3.49 0.28
C PHE A 100 -1.05 4.65 0.05
N SER A 101 -0.97 5.70 0.88
CA SER A 101 -1.84 6.87 0.69
C SER A 101 -1.63 7.53 -0.66
N THR A 102 -0.39 7.65 -1.11
CA THR A 102 -0.07 8.19 -2.43
C THR A 102 -0.57 7.28 -3.55
N PHE A 103 -0.36 5.98 -3.40
CA PHE A 103 -0.86 4.98 -4.33
C PHE A 103 -2.38 5.10 -4.48
N LEU A 104 -3.08 5.17 -3.36
CA LEU A 104 -4.53 5.25 -3.34
C LEU A 104 -5.03 6.53 -4.00
N LYS A 105 -4.37 7.66 -3.72
CA LYS A 105 -4.72 8.94 -4.32
C LYS A 105 -4.63 8.91 -5.84
N GLN A 106 -3.59 8.25 -6.37
CA GLN A 106 -3.38 8.18 -7.82
C GLN A 106 -4.28 7.16 -8.50
N HIS A 107 -4.53 6.03 -7.84
CA HIS A 107 -5.25 4.91 -8.44
C HIS A 107 -6.76 4.98 -8.20
N HIS A 108 -7.18 5.41 -7.00
CA HIS A 108 -8.61 5.46 -6.61
C HIS A 108 -8.91 6.71 -5.80
N PRO A 109 -9.02 7.89 -6.45
CA PRO A 109 -9.22 9.15 -5.72
C PRO A 109 -10.44 9.17 -4.81
N THR A 110 -11.52 8.52 -5.21
CA THR A 110 -12.75 8.49 -4.39
C THR A 110 -12.53 7.68 -3.10
N ILE A 111 -11.89 6.53 -3.23
CA ILE A 111 -11.56 5.69 -2.06
C ILE A 111 -10.55 6.40 -1.18
N TYR A 112 -9.61 7.13 -1.78
CA TYR A 112 -8.64 7.92 -1.04
C TYR A 112 -9.30 8.90 -0.08
N LYS A 113 -10.36 9.57 -0.52
CA LYS A 113 -11.09 10.53 0.33
C LYS A 113 -11.69 9.85 1.56
N SER A 114 -12.27 8.67 1.38
CA SER A 114 -12.80 7.89 2.51
C SER A 114 -11.70 7.44 3.46
N PHE A 115 -10.58 7.00 2.92
CA PHE A 115 -9.42 6.56 3.70
C PHE A 115 -8.88 7.69 4.57
N VAL A 116 -8.69 8.87 3.99
CA VAL A 116 -8.19 10.05 4.71
C VAL A 116 -9.18 10.45 5.81
N ARG A 117 -10.47 10.42 5.50
CA ARG A 117 -11.51 10.76 6.49
C ARG A 117 -11.50 9.80 7.68
N GLU A 118 -11.35 8.52 7.41
CA GLU A 118 -11.33 7.51 8.48
C GLU A 118 -10.09 7.65 9.35
N LYS A 119 -8.92 7.90 8.75
CA LYS A 119 -7.70 8.15 9.49
C LYS A 119 -7.81 9.41 10.36
N GLU A 120 -8.41 10.47 9.83
CA GLU A 120 -8.60 11.71 10.56
C GLU A 120 -9.54 11.51 11.75
N LEU A 121 -10.58 10.71 11.56
CA LEU A 121 -11.51 10.38 12.63
C LEU A 121 -10.80 9.58 13.74
N ALA A 122 -9.95 8.63 13.36
CA ALA A 122 -9.17 7.86 14.31
C ALA A 122 -8.22 8.76 15.11
N ARG A 123 -7.60 9.74 14.44
CA ARG A 123 -6.72 10.72 15.08
C ARG A 123 -7.48 11.55 16.13
N LYS A 124 -8.68 12.01 15.77
CA LYS A 124 -9.52 12.79 16.68
C LYS A 124 -9.96 11.94 17.88
N ASN A 125 -10.32 10.69 17.66
CA ASN A 125 -10.70 9.78 18.72
C ASN A 125 -9.53 9.52 19.67
N TYR A 126 -8.33 9.36 19.13
CA TYR A 126 -7.13 9.19 19.93
C TYR A 126 -6.87 10.42 20.80
N GLN A 127 -6.96 11.62 20.24
CA GLN A 127 -6.77 12.86 20.98
C GLN A 127 -7.81 13.04 22.09
N SER A 128 -9.05 12.61 21.83
CA SER A 128 -10.11 12.65 22.84
C SER A 128 -9.84 11.73 24.02
N LYS A 129 -9.30 10.51 23.73
CA LYS A 129 -9.00 9.52 24.78
C LYS A 129 -7.72 9.86 25.55
N PHE A 130 -6.76 10.49 24.91
CA PHE A 130 -5.46 10.79 25.50
C PHE A 130 -5.11 12.28 25.30
N PRO A 131 -5.90 13.18 25.91
CA PRO A 131 -5.57 14.60 25.83
C PRO A 131 -4.27 14.88 26.58
N ASP A 132 -3.44 15.73 26.02
CA ASP A 132 -2.18 16.13 26.67
C ASP A 132 -2.42 17.26 27.67
#